data_aed2d4da6f5ddcfb9e187be61a1a1d32
#
_entry.id   aed2d4da6f5ddcfb9e187be61a1a1d32
#
_cell.length_a   1.000
_cell.length_b   1.000
_cell.length_c   1.000
_cell.angle_alpha   90.00
_cell.angle_beta   90.00
_cell.angle_gamma   90.00
#
_symmetry.space_group_name_H-M   'P 1'
#
loop_
_entity.id
_entity.type
_entity.pdbx_description
1 polymer ?
#
loop_
_entity_poly.entity_id
_entity_poly.type
_entity_poly.pdbx_seq_one_letter_code
_entity_poly.pdbx_strand_id
1 'polypeptide(L)'
;DKMSVEVQNKLLKILEEPPQLTVFILLTDAPERLLPTIASRVQRIDFPLLPERLLQEELSARNHIDPTAARDIAHISNGSYVQALRHIGVDEEGEMLLENFKTLMRLCYMRKVKDLRDWSDVAAGWGRERQKRFLDYALKLVRENFIYNFRQAPLNYETAAEAEFSVNFARFINERNVEDMLALFTEARRDIAA
;
A
#
# COMPACT_ATOMS: atom_id res chain seq x y z
N ASP A 1 -3.71 16.42 -7.98
CA ASP A 1 -3.72 15.47 -9.10
C ASP A 1 -5.13 15.13 -9.60
N LYS A 2 -6.15 15.41 -8.80
CA LYS A 2 -7.57 15.16 -9.14
C LYS A 2 -8.25 16.34 -9.82
N MET A 3 -7.57 17.46 -9.97
CA MET A 3 -8.11 18.64 -10.63
C MET A 3 -8.06 18.50 -12.16
N SER A 4 -9.20 18.71 -12.82
CA SER A 4 -9.23 18.84 -14.29
C SER A 4 -8.47 20.07 -14.76
N VAL A 5 -8.03 20.07 -16.02
CA VAL A 5 -7.35 21.21 -16.64
C VAL A 5 -8.19 22.51 -16.54
N GLU A 6 -9.50 22.38 -16.65
CA GLU A 6 -10.41 23.53 -16.52
C GLU A 6 -10.38 24.14 -15.12
N VAL A 7 -10.37 23.29 -14.07
CA VAL A 7 -10.28 23.74 -12.67
C VAL A 7 -8.91 24.35 -12.40
N GLN A 8 -7.84 23.77 -12.93
CA GLN A 8 -6.49 24.34 -12.82
C GLN A 8 -6.41 25.74 -13.45
N ASN A 9 -7.01 25.94 -14.62
CA ASN A 9 -7.04 27.26 -15.26
C ASN A 9 -7.84 28.29 -14.44
N LYS A 10 -8.95 27.91 -13.79
CA LYS A 10 -9.71 28.80 -12.91
C LYS A 10 -8.91 29.24 -11.67
N LEU A 11 -7.98 28.42 -11.19
CA LEU A 11 -7.10 28.75 -10.06
C LEU A 11 -6.05 29.80 -10.41
N LEU A 12 -5.64 29.93 -11.67
CA LEU A 12 -4.58 30.85 -12.09
C LEU A 12 -4.84 32.29 -11.64
N LYS A 13 -6.07 32.78 -11.80
CA LYS A 13 -6.42 34.13 -11.42
C LYS A 13 -6.25 34.40 -9.91
N ILE A 14 -6.62 33.42 -9.07
CA ILE A 14 -6.51 33.53 -7.61
C ILE A 14 -5.05 33.41 -7.15
N LEU A 15 -4.25 32.63 -7.88
CA LEU A 15 -2.82 32.48 -7.59
C LEU A 15 -2.01 33.71 -8.01
N GLU A 16 -2.44 34.43 -9.07
CA GLU A 16 -1.82 35.67 -9.53
C GLU A 16 -2.13 36.86 -8.59
N GLU A 17 -3.38 36.96 -8.15
CA GLU A 17 -3.87 38.05 -7.30
C GLU A 17 -4.55 37.46 -6.06
N PRO A 18 -3.77 36.91 -5.10
CA PRO A 18 -4.34 36.31 -3.91
C PRO A 18 -5.01 37.38 -3.02
N PRO A 19 -6.13 37.07 -2.37
CA PRO A 19 -6.69 37.92 -1.34
C PRO A 19 -5.68 38.23 -0.24
N GLN A 20 -5.81 39.40 0.38
CA GLN A 20 -4.90 39.81 1.46
C GLN A 20 -4.88 38.75 2.58
N LEU A 21 -3.68 38.50 3.16
CA LEU A 21 -3.44 37.55 4.24
C LEU A 21 -3.84 36.10 3.91
N THR A 22 -3.79 35.70 2.62
CA THR A 22 -4.14 34.33 2.18
C THR A 22 -2.90 33.61 1.71
N VAL A 23 -2.74 32.35 2.15
CA VAL A 23 -1.71 31.41 1.69
C VAL A 23 -2.40 30.22 1.05
N PHE A 24 -1.99 29.86 -0.17
CA PHE A 24 -2.45 28.65 -0.86
C PHE A 24 -1.43 27.54 -0.70
N ILE A 25 -1.87 26.38 -0.22
CA ILE A 25 -1.06 25.17 -0.12
C ILE A 25 -1.66 24.12 -1.05
N LEU A 26 -0.93 23.77 -2.12
CA LEU A 26 -1.31 22.76 -3.07
C LEU A 26 -0.56 21.47 -2.76
N LEU A 27 -1.28 20.38 -2.52
CA LEU A 27 -0.71 19.07 -2.24
C LEU A 27 -0.94 18.13 -3.42
N THR A 28 0.11 17.48 -3.90
CA THR A 28 0.04 16.51 -4.99
C THR A 28 1.12 15.45 -4.84
N ASP A 29 0.83 14.24 -5.23
CA ASP A 29 1.77 13.12 -5.41
C ASP A 29 2.23 12.98 -6.87
N ALA A 30 1.65 13.76 -7.79
CA ALA A 30 1.95 13.76 -9.22
C ALA A 30 2.18 15.21 -9.73
N PRO A 31 3.30 15.84 -9.35
CA PRO A 31 3.59 17.23 -9.70
C PRO A 31 3.69 17.47 -11.21
N GLU A 32 4.03 16.44 -11.98
CA GLU A 32 4.07 16.47 -13.45
C GLU A 32 2.70 16.65 -14.12
N ARG A 33 1.60 16.42 -13.39
CA ARG A 33 0.22 16.64 -13.86
C ARG A 33 -0.27 18.04 -13.67
N LEU A 34 0.49 18.88 -12.94
CA LEU A 34 0.16 20.29 -12.80
C LEU A 34 0.51 21.04 -14.07
N LEU A 35 -0.36 22.00 -14.44
CA LEU A 35 -0.04 22.89 -15.56
C LEU A 35 1.25 23.67 -15.26
N PRO A 36 2.14 23.84 -16.24
CA PRO A 36 3.37 24.64 -16.07
C PRO A 36 3.07 26.07 -15.58
N THR A 37 1.92 26.61 -15.96
CA THR A 37 1.44 27.92 -15.51
C THR A 37 1.12 28.00 -14.03
N ILE A 38 0.69 26.90 -13.38
CA ILE A 38 0.54 26.79 -11.92
C ILE A 38 1.91 26.61 -11.29
N ALA A 39 2.69 25.68 -11.81
CA ALA A 39 4.01 25.37 -11.27
C ALA A 39 4.95 26.58 -11.22
N SER A 40 4.83 27.51 -12.17
CA SER A 40 5.61 28.75 -12.19
C SER A 40 5.19 29.82 -11.17
N ARG A 41 4.01 29.67 -10.55
CA ARG A 41 3.44 30.63 -9.58
C ARG A 41 3.45 30.14 -8.14
N VAL A 42 3.94 28.95 -7.91
CA VAL A 42 4.02 28.35 -6.57
C VAL A 42 5.46 27.95 -6.26
N GLN A 43 5.82 28.02 -5.00
CA GLN A 43 7.09 27.47 -4.54
C GLN A 43 6.89 25.95 -4.31
N ARG A 44 7.66 25.13 -5.04
CA ARG A 44 7.67 23.68 -4.84
C ARG A 44 8.52 23.32 -3.62
N ILE A 45 7.94 22.48 -2.77
CA ILE A 45 8.63 21.88 -1.62
C ILE A 45 8.44 20.36 -1.76
N ASP A 46 9.53 19.65 -1.96
CA ASP A 46 9.51 18.19 -2.05
C ASP A 46 9.65 17.57 -0.65
N PHE A 47 8.80 16.60 -0.35
CA PHE A 47 8.84 15.79 0.86
C PHE A 47 9.36 14.39 0.50
N PRO A 48 10.67 14.14 0.63
CA PRO A 48 11.23 12.82 0.38
C PRO A 48 10.78 11.81 1.43
N LEU A 49 10.88 10.53 1.09
CA LEU A 49 10.67 9.44 2.03
C LEU A 49 11.67 9.56 3.20
N LEU A 50 11.23 9.27 4.41
CA LEU A 50 12.08 9.33 5.59
C LEU A 50 13.08 8.16 5.59
N PRO A 51 14.35 8.40 5.96
CA PRO A 51 15.27 7.31 6.25
C PRO A 51 14.72 6.39 7.34
N GLU A 52 14.89 5.08 7.16
CA GLU A 52 14.37 4.05 8.07
C GLU A 52 14.73 4.31 9.53
N ARG A 53 16.00 4.74 9.79
CA ARG A 53 16.45 5.07 11.13
C ARG A 53 15.66 6.22 11.76
N LEU A 54 15.40 7.29 11.03
CA LEU A 54 14.62 8.43 11.54
C LEU A 54 13.18 8.02 11.79
N LEU A 55 12.63 7.19 10.93
CA LEU A 55 11.26 6.67 11.09
C LEU A 55 11.16 5.80 12.35
N GLN A 56 12.14 4.93 12.60
CA GLN A 56 12.22 4.11 13.82
C GLN A 56 12.32 4.99 15.08
N GLU A 57 13.20 5.98 15.08
CA GLU A 57 13.38 6.91 16.22
C GLU A 57 12.08 7.65 16.54
N GLU A 58 11.38 8.18 15.53
CA GLU A 58 10.11 8.90 15.70
C GLU A 58 8.98 7.97 16.19
N LEU A 59 8.90 6.74 15.69
CA LEU A 59 7.91 5.76 16.12
C LEU A 59 8.10 5.39 17.59
N SER A 60 9.33 5.19 18.05
CA SER A 60 9.62 4.90 19.44
C SER A 60 9.35 6.10 20.35
N ALA A 61 9.75 7.31 19.92
CA ALA A 61 9.63 8.51 20.74
C ALA A 61 8.18 9.01 20.89
N ARG A 62 7.43 9.05 19.77
CA ARG A 62 6.07 9.63 19.76
C ARG A 62 4.96 8.63 20.02
N ASN A 63 5.14 7.39 19.56
CA ASN A 63 4.09 6.37 19.65
C ASN A 63 4.36 5.35 20.75
N HIS A 64 5.45 5.50 21.50
CA HIS A 64 5.83 4.62 22.62
C HIS A 64 5.92 3.14 22.26
N ILE A 65 6.34 2.86 21.03
CA ILE A 65 6.48 1.50 20.50
C ILE A 65 7.83 0.93 20.92
N ASP A 66 7.85 -0.35 21.24
CA ASP A 66 9.09 -1.06 21.50
C ASP A 66 10.07 -0.88 20.34
N PRO A 67 11.38 -0.63 20.60
CA PRO A 67 12.38 -0.39 19.56
C PRO A 67 12.48 -1.48 18.49
N THR A 68 12.20 -2.74 18.86
CA THR A 68 12.22 -3.87 17.92
C THR A 68 11.02 -3.79 16.98
N ALA A 69 9.82 -3.60 17.53
CA ALA A 69 8.60 -3.41 16.74
C ALA A 69 8.67 -2.13 15.89
N ALA A 70 9.22 -1.04 16.43
CA ALA A 70 9.41 0.21 15.69
C ALA A 70 10.35 0.02 14.47
N ARG A 71 11.38 -0.80 14.59
CA ARG A 71 12.29 -1.14 13.49
C ARG A 71 11.56 -1.91 12.39
N ASP A 72 10.79 -2.93 12.76
CA ASP A 72 10.04 -3.75 11.79
C ASP A 72 9.00 -2.90 11.05
N ILE A 73 8.25 -2.06 11.79
CA ILE A 73 7.30 -1.12 11.20
C ILE A 73 7.99 -0.11 10.28
N ALA A 74 9.13 0.45 10.69
CA ALA A 74 9.89 1.41 9.87
C ALA A 74 10.33 0.77 8.55
N HIS A 75 10.81 -0.48 8.61
CA HIS A 75 11.24 -1.23 7.44
C HIS A 75 10.10 -1.46 6.45
N ILE A 76 8.96 -2.00 6.90
CA ILE A 76 7.81 -2.30 6.02
C ILE A 76 7.11 -1.04 5.49
N SER A 77 7.28 0.10 6.16
CA SER A 77 6.67 1.37 5.77
C SER A 77 7.42 2.11 4.67
N ASN A 78 8.60 1.61 4.25
CA ASN A 78 9.41 2.15 3.17
C ASN A 78 9.53 3.68 3.22
N GLY A 79 9.85 4.22 4.39
CA GLY A 79 10.05 5.66 4.60
C GLY A 79 8.77 6.50 4.69
N SER A 80 7.57 5.91 4.63
CA SER A 80 6.30 6.61 4.78
C SER A 80 5.82 6.60 6.23
N TYR A 81 5.86 7.75 6.92
CA TYR A 81 5.35 7.89 8.28
C TYR A 81 3.83 7.58 8.37
N VAL A 82 3.06 7.95 7.36
CA VAL A 82 1.62 7.66 7.32
C VAL A 82 1.36 6.14 7.22
N GLN A 83 2.15 5.42 6.44
CA GLN A 83 2.07 3.96 6.40
C GLN A 83 2.49 3.35 7.74
N ALA A 84 3.55 3.87 8.36
CA ALA A 84 3.98 3.41 9.68
C ALA A 84 2.88 3.56 10.74
N LEU A 85 2.20 4.70 10.77
CA LEU A 85 1.06 4.92 11.69
C LEU A 85 -0.10 3.93 11.44
N ARG A 86 -0.33 3.56 10.19
CA ARG A 86 -1.34 2.53 9.86
C ARG A 86 -0.94 1.16 10.38
N HIS A 87 0.34 0.82 10.38
CA HIS A 87 0.83 -0.45 10.91
C HIS A 87 0.80 -0.53 12.45
N ILE A 88 0.84 0.60 13.15
CA ILE A 88 0.76 0.64 14.63
C ILE A 88 -0.61 0.19 15.16
N GLY A 89 -1.67 0.40 14.41
CA GLY A 89 -3.04 0.04 14.82
C GLY A 89 -3.59 -1.26 14.21
N VAL A 90 -2.75 -2.07 13.53
CA VAL A 90 -3.22 -3.07 12.55
C VAL A 90 -2.82 -4.51 12.89
N ASP A 91 -2.39 -4.79 14.12
CA ASP A 91 -2.00 -6.19 14.46
C ASP A 91 -3.15 -7.17 14.16
N GLU A 92 -4.37 -6.90 14.62
CA GLU A 92 -5.52 -7.77 14.38
C GLU A 92 -5.99 -7.79 12.91
N GLU A 93 -6.01 -6.65 12.21
CA GLU A 93 -6.42 -6.60 10.79
C GLU A 93 -5.37 -7.28 9.90
N GLY A 94 -4.08 -7.05 10.17
CA GLY A 94 -2.98 -7.65 9.41
C GLY A 94 -2.94 -9.17 9.55
N GLU A 95 -3.08 -9.68 10.77
CA GLU A 95 -3.18 -11.11 11.03
C GLU A 95 -4.38 -11.73 10.30
N MET A 96 -5.53 -11.08 10.36
CA MET A 96 -6.73 -11.54 9.68
C MET A 96 -6.57 -11.56 8.15
N LEU A 97 -5.94 -10.53 7.55
CA LEU A 97 -5.68 -10.49 6.11
C LEU A 97 -4.71 -11.62 5.72
N LEU A 98 -3.67 -11.86 6.51
CA LEU A 98 -2.72 -12.95 6.29
C LEU A 98 -3.40 -14.32 6.37
N GLU A 99 -4.24 -14.57 7.37
CA GLU A 99 -4.95 -15.85 7.52
C GLU A 99 -5.97 -16.08 6.39
N ASN A 100 -6.66 -15.04 5.92
CA ASN A 100 -7.53 -15.15 4.76
C ASN A 100 -6.74 -15.45 3.48
N PHE A 101 -5.57 -14.83 3.30
CA PHE A 101 -4.70 -15.12 2.17
C PHE A 101 -4.18 -16.56 2.20
N LYS A 102 -3.69 -17.02 3.35
CA LYS A 102 -3.26 -18.42 3.57
C LYS A 102 -4.38 -19.41 3.23
N THR A 103 -5.59 -19.11 3.67
CA THR A 103 -6.77 -19.95 3.42
C THR A 103 -7.09 -19.99 1.93
N LEU A 104 -7.16 -18.84 1.26
CA LEU A 104 -7.41 -18.76 -0.17
C LEU A 104 -6.36 -19.57 -0.97
N MET A 105 -5.07 -19.34 -0.70
CA MET A 105 -3.98 -20.04 -1.40
C MET A 105 -4.01 -21.55 -1.16
N ARG A 106 -4.33 -21.99 0.05
CA ARG A 106 -4.48 -23.42 0.38
C ARG A 106 -5.65 -24.05 -0.39
N LEU A 107 -6.79 -23.38 -0.46
CA LEU A 107 -7.96 -23.87 -1.21
C LEU A 107 -7.68 -23.94 -2.72
N CYS A 108 -7.00 -22.94 -3.27
CA CYS A 108 -6.55 -22.94 -4.67
C CYS A 108 -5.59 -24.11 -4.95
N TYR A 109 -4.58 -24.31 -4.10
CA TYR A 109 -3.63 -25.41 -4.25
C TYR A 109 -4.30 -26.79 -4.18
N MET A 110 -5.23 -26.95 -3.25
CA MET A 110 -6.01 -28.20 -3.09
C MET A 110 -7.09 -28.39 -4.14
N ARG A 111 -7.33 -27.39 -5.01
CA ARG A 111 -8.39 -27.36 -6.04
C ARG A 111 -9.78 -27.64 -5.47
N LYS A 112 -10.06 -27.15 -4.26
CA LYS A 112 -11.34 -27.33 -3.58
C LYS A 112 -12.36 -26.29 -4.04
N VAL A 113 -12.92 -26.48 -5.25
CA VAL A 113 -13.79 -25.52 -5.91
C VAL A 113 -15.03 -25.15 -5.08
N LYS A 114 -15.63 -26.10 -4.38
CA LYS A 114 -16.79 -25.85 -3.50
C LYS A 114 -16.40 -24.95 -2.34
N ASP A 115 -15.32 -25.28 -1.64
CA ASP A 115 -14.84 -24.53 -0.48
C ASP A 115 -14.36 -23.11 -0.92
N LEU A 116 -13.80 -22.96 -2.14
CA LEU A 116 -13.46 -21.66 -2.73
C LEU A 116 -14.70 -20.79 -2.97
N ARG A 117 -15.80 -21.39 -3.43
CA ARG A 117 -17.06 -20.67 -3.60
C ARG A 117 -17.59 -20.21 -2.25
N ASP A 118 -17.66 -21.10 -1.27
CA ASP A 118 -18.14 -20.78 0.09
C ASP A 118 -17.26 -19.65 0.69
N TRP A 119 -15.94 -19.70 0.49
CA TRP A 119 -15.02 -18.65 0.90
C TRP A 119 -15.30 -17.32 0.18
N SER A 120 -15.56 -17.35 -1.13
CA SER A 120 -15.87 -16.15 -1.90
C SER A 120 -17.18 -15.49 -1.46
N ASP A 121 -18.19 -16.28 -1.10
CA ASP A 121 -19.47 -15.79 -0.58
C ASP A 121 -19.28 -15.08 0.79
N VAL A 122 -18.39 -15.61 1.65
CA VAL A 122 -18.00 -14.94 2.91
C VAL A 122 -17.27 -13.63 2.62
N ALA A 123 -16.31 -13.64 1.69
CA ALA A 123 -15.56 -12.46 1.30
C ALA A 123 -16.44 -11.37 0.66
N ALA A 124 -17.47 -11.76 -0.09
CA ALA A 124 -18.46 -10.83 -0.64
C ALA A 124 -19.22 -10.06 0.46
N GLY A 125 -19.40 -10.65 1.63
CA GLY A 125 -20.02 -10.02 2.81
C GLY A 125 -19.14 -9.01 3.56
N TRP A 126 -17.84 -8.88 3.26
CA TRP A 126 -16.94 -8.00 4.02
C TRP A 126 -17.15 -6.50 3.78
N GLY A 127 -17.87 -6.13 2.72
CA GLY A 127 -17.98 -4.76 2.24
C GLY A 127 -16.80 -4.30 1.38
N ARG A 128 -17.07 -3.34 0.47
CA ARG A 128 -16.14 -2.92 -0.60
C ARG A 128 -14.75 -2.52 -0.11
N GLU A 129 -14.67 -1.73 0.96
CA GLU A 129 -13.38 -1.21 1.44
C GLU A 129 -12.48 -2.32 2.02
N ARG A 130 -13.08 -3.29 2.73
CA ARG A 130 -12.32 -4.42 3.27
C ARG A 130 -11.89 -5.39 2.17
N GLN A 131 -12.74 -5.61 1.16
CA GLN A 131 -12.39 -6.39 -0.03
C GLN A 131 -11.21 -5.77 -0.78
N LYS A 132 -11.22 -4.45 -1.01
CA LYS A 132 -10.09 -3.74 -1.63
C LYS A 132 -8.81 -3.88 -0.82
N ARG A 133 -8.88 -3.68 0.50
CA ARG A 133 -7.70 -3.85 1.37
C ARG A 133 -7.14 -5.27 1.31
N PHE A 134 -8.00 -6.28 1.30
CA PHE A 134 -7.58 -7.66 1.14
C PHE A 134 -6.88 -7.91 -0.20
N LEU A 135 -7.42 -7.38 -1.30
CA LEU A 135 -6.82 -7.54 -2.63
C LEU A 135 -5.50 -6.78 -2.77
N ASP A 136 -5.39 -5.56 -2.20
CA ASP A 136 -4.13 -4.82 -2.13
C ASP A 136 -3.08 -5.60 -1.30
N TYR A 137 -3.50 -6.20 -0.20
CA TYR A 137 -2.66 -7.06 0.62
C TYR A 137 -2.22 -8.33 -0.11
N ALA A 138 -3.11 -8.98 -0.84
CA ALA A 138 -2.80 -10.16 -1.65
C ALA A 138 -1.78 -9.83 -2.76
N LEU A 139 -1.96 -8.70 -3.45
CA LEU A 139 -1.00 -8.20 -4.45
C LEU A 139 0.39 -7.98 -3.82
N LYS A 140 0.45 -7.35 -2.63
CA LYS A 140 1.70 -7.19 -1.87
C LYS A 140 2.34 -8.55 -1.60
N LEU A 141 1.62 -9.51 -1.01
CA LEU A 141 2.17 -10.81 -0.65
C LEU A 141 2.65 -11.62 -1.85
N VAL A 142 1.91 -11.60 -2.96
CA VAL A 142 2.37 -12.27 -4.21
C VAL A 142 3.69 -11.68 -4.67
N ARG A 143 3.81 -10.33 -4.69
CA ARG A 143 5.05 -9.64 -5.05
C ARG A 143 6.19 -9.97 -4.10
N GLU A 144 5.97 -9.89 -2.78
CA GLU A 144 7.02 -10.15 -1.79
C GLU A 144 7.51 -11.59 -1.87
N ASN A 145 6.61 -12.57 -2.02
CA ASN A 145 6.97 -13.98 -2.18
C ASN A 145 7.72 -14.26 -3.50
N PHE A 146 7.42 -13.52 -4.57
CA PHE A 146 8.20 -13.59 -5.80
C PHE A 146 9.62 -13.07 -5.60
N ILE A 147 9.76 -11.89 -4.95
CA ILE A 147 11.06 -11.27 -4.66
C ILE A 147 11.88 -12.14 -3.69
N TYR A 148 11.24 -12.78 -2.72
CA TYR A 148 11.89 -13.68 -1.75
C TYR A 148 12.74 -14.76 -2.45
N ASN A 149 12.29 -15.26 -3.61
CA ASN A 149 13.02 -16.28 -4.37
C ASN A 149 14.37 -15.79 -4.93
N PHE A 150 14.55 -14.47 -5.10
CA PHE A 150 15.82 -13.88 -5.55
C PHE A 150 16.83 -13.70 -4.41
N ARG A 151 16.45 -13.98 -3.16
CA ARG A 151 17.29 -13.84 -1.94
C ARG A 151 17.89 -12.44 -1.78
N GLN A 152 17.15 -11.41 -2.16
CA GLN A 152 17.52 -10.00 -2.07
C GLN A 152 16.79 -9.38 -0.88
N ALA A 153 17.22 -9.70 0.36
CA ALA A 153 16.57 -9.26 1.60
C ALA A 153 16.25 -7.74 1.65
N PRO A 154 17.09 -6.82 1.11
CA PRO A 154 16.76 -5.40 1.13
C PRO A 154 15.56 -5.00 0.28
N LEU A 155 15.07 -5.88 -0.61
CA LEU A 155 13.93 -5.64 -1.49
C LEU A 155 12.62 -6.21 -0.95
N ASN A 156 12.65 -6.98 0.14
CA ASN A 156 11.47 -7.55 0.77
C ASN A 156 10.98 -6.65 1.91
N TYR A 157 9.69 -6.34 1.88
CA TYR A 157 8.99 -5.53 2.86
C TYR A 157 7.90 -6.35 3.55
N GLU A 158 8.32 -7.30 4.38
CA GLU A 158 7.47 -8.26 5.08
C GLU A 158 7.53 -8.05 6.59
N THR A 159 6.41 -8.26 7.27
CA THR A 159 6.38 -8.39 8.73
C THR A 159 7.00 -9.73 9.15
N ALA A 160 7.30 -9.90 10.44
CA ALA A 160 7.83 -11.17 10.95
C ALA A 160 6.89 -12.36 10.63
N ALA A 161 5.58 -12.19 10.78
CA ALA A 161 4.57 -13.21 10.48
C ALA A 161 4.48 -13.53 8.98
N GLU A 162 4.59 -12.50 8.12
CA GLU A 162 4.63 -12.66 6.66
C GLU A 162 5.91 -13.39 6.24
N ALA A 163 7.06 -13.03 6.80
CA ALA A 163 8.35 -13.67 6.51
C ALA A 163 8.34 -15.16 6.91
N GLU A 164 7.78 -15.50 8.07
CA GLU A 164 7.61 -16.91 8.49
C GLU A 164 6.75 -17.69 7.47
N PHE A 165 5.68 -17.10 6.99
CA PHE A 165 4.84 -17.68 5.94
C PHE A 165 5.60 -17.85 4.62
N SER A 166 6.36 -16.84 4.21
CA SER A 166 7.09 -16.80 2.93
C SER A 166 8.16 -17.90 2.83
N VAL A 167 8.78 -18.30 3.95
CA VAL A 167 9.74 -19.44 3.99
C VAL A 167 9.17 -20.69 3.29
N ASN A 168 7.89 -20.97 3.49
CA ASN A 168 7.26 -22.17 2.96
C ASN A 168 6.46 -21.91 1.68
N PHE A 169 5.98 -20.68 1.48
CA PHE A 169 5.05 -20.34 0.41
C PHE A 169 5.73 -19.81 -0.85
N ALA A 170 6.85 -19.09 -0.73
CA ALA A 170 7.51 -18.42 -1.87
C ALA A 170 7.81 -19.37 -3.03
N ARG A 171 8.15 -20.64 -2.76
CA ARG A 171 8.41 -21.66 -3.78
C ARG A 171 7.24 -21.93 -4.75
N PHE A 172 6.02 -21.54 -4.37
CA PHE A 172 4.83 -21.71 -5.21
C PHE A 172 4.61 -20.51 -6.16
N ILE A 173 5.30 -19.39 -5.92
CA ILE A 173 5.25 -18.20 -6.76
C ILE A 173 6.51 -18.17 -7.62
N ASN A 174 6.33 -18.17 -8.94
CA ASN A 174 7.45 -18.21 -9.89
C ASN A 174 7.10 -17.43 -11.16
N GLU A 175 8.07 -17.31 -12.08
CA GLU A 175 7.92 -16.54 -13.33
C GLU A 175 6.74 -16.99 -14.22
N ARG A 176 6.26 -18.24 -14.06
CA ARG A 176 5.17 -18.79 -14.89
C ARG A 176 3.79 -18.39 -14.41
N ASN A 177 3.65 -17.99 -13.13
CA ASN A 177 2.34 -17.74 -12.53
C ASN A 177 2.20 -16.38 -11.87
N VAL A 178 3.29 -15.66 -11.60
CA VAL A 178 3.26 -14.38 -10.87
C VAL A 178 2.46 -13.33 -11.64
N GLU A 179 2.68 -13.20 -12.95
CA GLU A 179 1.98 -12.21 -13.79
C GLU A 179 0.48 -12.46 -13.82
N ASP A 180 0.07 -13.72 -14.04
CA ASP A 180 -1.35 -14.12 -14.05
C ASP A 180 -2.02 -13.87 -12.70
N MET A 181 -1.34 -14.18 -11.60
CA MET A 181 -1.87 -13.94 -10.25
C MET A 181 -2.05 -12.44 -9.98
N LEU A 182 -1.04 -11.62 -10.32
CA LEU A 182 -1.13 -10.17 -10.16
C LEU A 182 -2.23 -9.57 -11.04
N ALA A 183 -2.38 -10.05 -12.28
CA ALA A 183 -3.43 -9.62 -13.20
C ALA A 183 -4.83 -9.92 -12.63
N LEU A 184 -5.08 -11.16 -12.17
CA LEU A 184 -6.36 -11.57 -11.59
C LEU A 184 -6.74 -10.77 -10.34
N PHE A 185 -5.81 -10.56 -9.40
CA PHE A 185 -6.08 -9.75 -8.21
C PHE A 185 -6.31 -8.28 -8.55
N THR A 186 -5.59 -7.74 -9.53
CA THR A 186 -5.77 -6.35 -10.00
C THR A 186 -7.13 -6.17 -10.68
N GLU A 187 -7.55 -7.13 -11.50
CA GLU A 187 -8.87 -7.13 -12.14
C GLU A 187 -10.00 -7.18 -11.11
N ALA A 188 -9.93 -8.14 -10.17
CA ALA A 188 -10.91 -8.25 -9.09
C ALA A 188 -11.01 -6.96 -8.26
N ARG A 189 -9.86 -6.30 -7.96
CA ARG A 189 -9.82 -5.03 -7.26
C ARG A 189 -10.49 -3.90 -8.04
N ARG A 190 -10.27 -3.85 -9.34
CA ARG A 190 -10.89 -2.86 -10.24
C ARG A 190 -12.42 -3.05 -10.28
N ASP A 191 -12.87 -4.30 -10.39
CA ASP A 191 -14.30 -4.61 -10.50
C ASP A 191 -15.06 -4.27 -9.21
N ILE A 192 -14.43 -4.44 -8.03
CA ILE A 192 -15.00 -4.01 -6.74
C ILE A 192 -15.00 -2.47 -6.64
N ALA A 193 -14.08 -1.78 -7.30
CA ALA A 193 -14.00 -0.31 -7.26
C ALA A 193 -15.04 0.38 -8.19
N ALA A 194 -15.51 -0.30 -9.22
CA ALA A 194 -16.54 0.17 -10.14
C ALA A 194 -17.93 0.12 -9.49
#